data_4664e1871a7f754675a3716109d8cb7a
#
_entry.id   4664e1871a7f754675a3716109d8cb7a
#
_cell.length_a   1.000
_cell.length_b   1.000
_cell.length_c   1.000
_cell.angle_alpha   90.00
_cell.angle_beta   90.00
_cell.angle_gamma   90.00
#
_symmetry.space_group_name_H-M   'P 1'
#
loop_
_entity.id
_entity.type
_entity.pdbx_description
1 polymer ?
#
loop_
_entity_poly.entity_id
_entity_poly.type
_entity_poly.pdbx_seq_one_letter_code
_entity_poly.pdbx_strand_id
1 'polypeptide(L)'
;VDIRNLPACIREVALAAQDTDPGPPEPTDYHQLRGRIEAARATLPPLYRDAVLVPYLRTLDQLGPQGFADTLVRDPRRESGAGLLMDAAHAILQNGEGYQRIATDAFEEVVSDLYDGFLSAEDRRGVHPPDQGTLAPLVKWGNPDSGPYTWPVNATFSVLGLECGIVNLPPSQGRAGLLAWAALGHEVGGHDILHADTGLAEELSTVVYDRLQKQGLSALANYWARRIDETASDVLGILNMGPAAGIGIIGYFRGLDTAFGGAGRLRNAGGASDPHPADIVRGYLAGSVVKRLRFSQAEPWAQVIFDEVDKDLNPAELRLGTQRVTPEQARLSADLVADAIMTHRATALEGQSLAWIQNWRNHDEQRVQQLRRRLATGVGNLTEELSTGIYAAHVVAAGVVAGLTEQADVRKIFDRMVRMLKQMHDRNPAWGPLFVRHRGDVVPHFIYPFPARRT
;
A
#
# COMPACT_ATOMS: atom_id res chain seq x y z
N VAL A 1 -12.07 18.56 11.48
CA VAL A 1 -11.39 18.01 10.30
C VAL A 1 -11.60 18.98 9.15
N ASP A 2 -10.51 19.43 8.51
CA ASP A 2 -10.57 20.35 7.35
C ASP A 2 -10.17 19.60 6.07
N ILE A 3 -11.11 19.47 5.14
CA ILE A 3 -10.91 18.83 3.83
C ILE A 3 -11.33 19.74 2.67
N ARG A 4 -11.45 21.06 2.91
CA ARG A 4 -11.96 21.98 1.90
C ARG A 4 -11.12 22.04 0.62
N ASN A 5 -9.86 21.62 0.69
CA ASN A 5 -8.98 21.56 -0.47
C ASN A 5 -8.98 20.16 -1.17
N LEU A 6 -9.83 19.21 -0.75
CA LEU A 6 -9.95 17.92 -1.40
C LEU A 6 -10.13 18.01 -2.93
N PRO A 7 -10.92 18.96 -3.48
CA PRO A 7 -11.03 19.11 -4.94
C PRO A 7 -9.68 19.44 -5.63
N ALA A 8 -8.77 20.15 -4.96
CA ALA A 8 -7.43 20.42 -5.53
C ALA A 8 -6.56 19.16 -5.53
N CYS A 9 -6.62 18.35 -4.44
CA CYS A 9 -5.92 17.08 -4.39
C CYS A 9 -6.44 16.08 -5.44
N ILE A 10 -7.76 16.04 -5.69
CA ILE A 10 -8.38 15.23 -6.75
C ILE A 10 -7.87 15.65 -8.13
N ARG A 11 -7.84 16.96 -8.43
CA ARG A 11 -7.30 17.46 -9.70
C ARG A 11 -5.83 17.09 -9.89
N GLU A 12 -5.05 17.15 -8.83
CA GLU A 12 -3.63 16.78 -8.88
C GLU A 12 -3.42 15.29 -9.18
N VAL A 13 -4.23 14.41 -8.59
CA VAL A 13 -4.27 12.99 -8.95
C VAL A 13 -4.67 12.79 -10.42
N ALA A 14 -5.71 13.47 -10.89
CA ALA A 14 -6.15 13.36 -12.28
C ALA A 14 -5.06 13.77 -13.26
N LEU A 15 -4.35 14.88 -13.00
CA LEU A 15 -3.23 15.33 -13.82
C LEU A 15 -2.06 14.34 -13.81
N ALA A 16 -1.75 13.76 -12.64
CA ALA A 16 -0.72 12.74 -12.53
C ALA A 16 -1.10 11.46 -13.29
N ALA A 17 -2.36 11.04 -13.25
CA ALA A 17 -2.84 9.85 -13.96
C ALA A 17 -2.90 10.03 -15.50
N GLN A 18 -2.95 11.29 -15.98
CA GLN A 18 -2.88 11.60 -17.41
C GLN A 18 -1.43 11.74 -17.95
N ASP A 19 -0.44 11.73 -17.07
CA ASP A 19 0.97 11.79 -17.47
C ASP A 19 1.39 10.43 -18.03
N THR A 20 1.80 10.41 -19.29
CA THR A 20 2.16 9.20 -20.05
C THR A 20 3.66 8.91 -20.02
N ASP A 21 4.42 9.44 -19.05
CA ASP A 21 5.85 9.09 -18.90
C ASP A 21 5.99 7.56 -18.74
N PRO A 22 6.61 6.86 -19.71
CA PRO A 22 6.66 5.41 -19.69
C PRO A 22 7.66 4.86 -18.65
N GLY A 23 8.39 5.74 -17.97
CA GLY A 23 9.48 5.32 -17.10
C GLY A 23 10.70 4.78 -17.86
N PRO A 24 11.59 4.03 -17.18
CA PRO A 24 12.76 3.44 -17.81
C PRO A 24 12.37 2.37 -18.84
N PRO A 25 13.08 2.28 -19.98
CA PRO A 25 12.79 1.27 -20.99
C PRO A 25 13.04 -0.15 -20.44
N GLU A 26 12.22 -1.09 -20.90
CA GLU A 26 12.33 -2.50 -20.53
C GLU A 26 13.69 -3.07 -21.00
N PRO A 27 14.51 -3.69 -20.12
CA PRO A 27 15.82 -4.23 -20.47
C PRO A 27 15.68 -5.61 -21.11
N THR A 28 15.42 -5.66 -22.42
CA THR A 28 15.14 -6.90 -23.17
C THR A 28 16.40 -7.62 -23.69
N ASP A 29 17.58 -7.02 -23.61
CA ASP A 29 18.85 -7.69 -23.93
C ASP A 29 19.34 -8.47 -22.70
N TYR A 30 19.42 -9.79 -22.82
CA TYR A 30 19.83 -10.69 -21.73
C TYR A 30 21.19 -10.36 -21.15
N HIS A 31 22.22 -10.14 -22.01
CA HIS A 31 23.60 -9.93 -21.56
C HIS A 31 23.74 -8.57 -20.87
N GLN A 32 23.11 -7.57 -21.44
CA GLN A 32 23.08 -6.23 -20.85
C GLN A 32 22.32 -6.24 -19.51
N LEU A 33 21.13 -6.86 -19.47
CA LEU A 33 20.33 -6.99 -18.24
C LEU A 33 21.16 -7.68 -17.14
N ARG A 34 21.71 -8.85 -17.43
CA ARG A 34 22.48 -9.63 -16.46
C ARG A 34 23.68 -8.83 -15.92
N GLY A 35 24.41 -8.12 -16.80
CA GLY A 35 25.53 -7.27 -16.38
C GLY A 35 25.10 -6.10 -15.49
N ARG A 36 24.00 -5.45 -15.79
CA ARG A 36 23.45 -4.35 -14.97
C ARG A 36 22.95 -4.85 -13.60
N ILE A 37 22.25 -5.99 -13.56
CA ILE A 37 21.82 -6.61 -12.29
C ILE A 37 23.03 -6.94 -11.43
N GLU A 38 24.10 -7.55 -11.99
CA GLU A 38 25.31 -7.84 -11.23
C GLU A 38 25.99 -6.55 -10.71
N ALA A 39 25.98 -5.46 -11.48
CA ALA A 39 26.53 -4.18 -11.06
C ALA A 39 25.73 -3.56 -9.90
N ALA A 40 24.40 -3.76 -9.86
CA ALA A 40 23.55 -3.30 -8.77
C ALA A 40 23.90 -3.94 -7.41
N ARG A 41 24.66 -5.03 -7.40
CA ARG A 41 25.19 -5.65 -6.17
C ARG A 41 25.96 -4.67 -5.28
N ALA A 42 26.61 -3.68 -5.85
CA ALA A 42 27.41 -2.71 -5.11
C ALA A 42 26.57 -1.72 -4.29
N THR A 43 25.34 -1.46 -4.72
CA THR A 43 24.47 -0.42 -4.16
C THR A 43 23.34 -0.96 -3.30
N LEU A 44 22.87 -2.18 -3.58
CA LEU A 44 21.82 -2.80 -2.78
C LEU A 44 22.30 -3.18 -1.38
N PRO A 45 21.45 -3.05 -0.34
CA PRO A 45 21.75 -3.53 1.01
C PRO A 45 22.07 -5.05 1.03
N PRO A 46 22.91 -5.53 1.97
CA PRO A 46 23.31 -6.93 2.01
C PRO A 46 22.16 -7.93 1.98
N LEU A 47 21.09 -7.68 2.73
CA LEU A 47 19.94 -8.58 2.79
C LEU A 47 19.23 -8.69 1.44
N TYR A 48 19.04 -7.57 0.72
CA TYR A 48 18.43 -7.59 -0.61
C TYR A 48 19.34 -8.24 -1.66
N ARG A 49 20.66 -8.16 -1.50
CA ARG A 49 21.59 -8.90 -2.36
C ARG A 49 21.35 -10.40 -2.27
N ASP A 50 21.22 -10.92 -1.05
CA ASP A 50 21.11 -12.36 -0.80
C ASP A 50 19.70 -12.88 -1.10
N ALA A 51 18.68 -12.14 -0.70
CA ALA A 51 17.28 -12.55 -0.78
C ALA A 51 16.60 -12.22 -2.11
N VAL A 52 17.15 -11.30 -2.91
CA VAL A 52 16.54 -10.83 -4.16
C VAL A 52 17.50 -10.95 -5.35
N LEU A 53 18.66 -10.28 -5.30
CA LEU A 53 19.55 -10.20 -6.45
C LEU A 53 20.12 -11.57 -6.81
N VAL A 54 20.60 -12.34 -5.85
CA VAL A 54 21.18 -13.68 -6.08
C VAL A 54 20.13 -14.66 -6.64
N PRO A 55 18.92 -14.81 -6.09
CA PRO A 55 17.87 -15.64 -6.67
C PRO A 55 17.49 -15.19 -8.09
N TYR A 56 17.37 -13.88 -8.32
CA TYR A 56 17.05 -13.36 -9.65
C TYR A 56 18.12 -13.71 -10.70
N LEU A 57 19.41 -13.51 -10.40
CA LEU A 57 20.50 -13.93 -11.27
C LEU A 57 20.50 -15.43 -11.54
N ARG A 58 20.21 -16.25 -10.53
CA ARG A 58 20.06 -17.70 -10.70
C ARG A 58 18.96 -18.04 -11.69
N THR A 59 17.81 -17.38 -11.58
CA THR A 59 16.69 -17.56 -12.53
C THR A 59 17.11 -17.15 -13.96
N LEU A 60 17.79 -16.01 -14.12
CA LEU A 60 18.32 -15.61 -15.43
C LEU A 60 19.33 -16.63 -15.99
N ASP A 61 20.26 -17.12 -15.17
CA ASP A 61 21.25 -18.09 -15.58
C ASP A 61 20.63 -19.45 -15.98
N GLN A 62 19.54 -19.86 -15.30
CA GLN A 62 18.78 -21.07 -15.66
C GLN A 62 18.01 -20.91 -16.97
N LEU A 63 17.44 -19.74 -17.24
CA LEU A 63 16.77 -19.44 -18.51
C LEU A 63 17.79 -19.38 -19.67
N GLY A 64 18.92 -18.77 -19.44
CA GLY A 64 19.89 -18.43 -20.49
C GLY A 64 19.32 -17.44 -21.52
N PRO A 65 20.11 -17.02 -22.52
CA PRO A 65 19.68 -16.04 -23.52
C PRO A 65 18.44 -16.48 -24.31
N GLN A 66 18.40 -17.75 -24.71
CA GLN A 66 17.29 -18.28 -25.50
C GLN A 66 16.00 -18.41 -24.66
N GLY A 67 16.07 -19.00 -23.45
CA GLY A 67 14.90 -19.14 -22.58
C GLY A 67 14.35 -17.80 -22.13
N PHE A 68 15.20 -16.81 -21.91
CA PHE A 68 14.79 -15.44 -21.61
C PHE A 68 14.00 -14.84 -22.79
N ALA A 69 14.56 -14.90 -24.01
CA ALA A 69 13.88 -14.40 -25.21
C ALA A 69 12.54 -15.11 -25.44
N ASP A 70 12.51 -16.45 -25.31
CA ASP A 70 11.28 -17.25 -25.46
C ASP A 70 10.21 -16.86 -24.42
N THR A 71 10.61 -16.57 -23.18
CA THR A 71 9.71 -16.10 -22.12
C THR A 71 9.05 -14.79 -22.50
N LEU A 72 9.83 -13.81 -23.00
CA LEU A 72 9.31 -12.51 -23.42
C LEU A 72 8.38 -12.62 -24.65
N VAL A 73 8.68 -13.51 -25.58
CA VAL A 73 7.87 -13.72 -26.79
C VAL A 73 6.54 -14.41 -26.48
N ARG A 74 6.51 -15.34 -25.52
CA ARG A 74 5.29 -16.06 -25.11
C ARG A 74 4.30 -15.19 -24.34
N ASP A 75 4.78 -14.15 -23.65
CA ASP A 75 3.97 -13.22 -22.87
C ASP A 75 4.24 -11.77 -23.32
N PRO A 76 3.82 -11.39 -24.54
CA PRO A 76 4.11 -10.07 -25.10
C PRO A 76 3.43 -8.93 -24.34
N ARG A 77 2.36 -9.23 -23.60
CA ARG A 77 1.62 -8.24 -22.80
C ARG A 77 2.13 -8.12 -21.37
N ARG A 78 3.07 -8.98 -20.95
CA ARG A 78 3.59 -9.01 -19.58
C ARG A 78 2.52 -9.26 -18.50
N GLU A 79 1.52 -10.06 -18.85
CA GLU A 79 0.39 -10.36 -17.95
C GLU A 79 0.65 -11.56 -17.01
N SER A 80 1.81 -12.21 -17.14
CA SER A 80 2.16 -13.43 -16.40
C SER A 80 3.64 -13.49 -16.00
N GLY A 81 4.28 -14.63 -16.19
CA GLY A 81 5.66 -14.87 -15.76
C GLY A 81 6.70 -13.90 -16.35
N ALA A 82 6.53 -13.44 -17.59
CA ALA A 82 7.41 -12.42 -18.16
C ALA A 82 7.20 -11.05 -17.49
N GLY A 83 5.96 -10.72 -17.12
CA GLY A 83 5.65 -9.50 -16.36
C GLY A 83 6.39 -9.48 -15.04
N LEU A 84 6.25 -10.52 -14.23
CA LEU A 84 6.94 -10.62 -12.94
C LEU A 84 8.47 -10.62 -13.10
N LEU A 85 9.01 -11.34 -14.10
CA LEU A 85 10.45 -11.37 -14.39
C LEU A 85 10.98 -9.97 -14.70
N MET A 86 10.27 -9.20 -15.54
CA MET A 86 10.69 -7.86 -15.93
C MET A 86 10.48 -6.83 -14.83
N ASP A 87 9.41 -6.97 -14.04
CA ASP A 87 9.16 -6.10 -12.90
C ASP A 87 10.20 -6.28 -11.80
N ALA A 88 10.64 -7.51 -11.55
CA ALA A 88 11.75 -7.78 -10.64
C ALA A 88 13.07 -7.17 -11.18
N ALA A 89 13.33 -7.27 -12.48
CA ALA A 89 14.47 -6.60 -13.10
C ALA A 89 14.43 -5.09 -12.87
N HIS A 90 13.30 -4.47 -13.19
CA HIS A 90 13.10 -3.02 -13.02
C HIS A 90 13.25 -2.59 -11.57
N ALA A 91 12.67 -3.31 -10.62
CA ALA A 91 12.82 -3.01 -9.20
C ALA A 91 14.30 -3.03 -8.78
N ILE A 92 15.05 -4.09 -9.12
CA ILE A 92 16.47 -4.20 -8.80
C ILE A 92 17.26 -3.06 -9.44
N LEU A 93 17.04 -2.77 -10.74
CA LEU A 93 17.78 -1.76 -11.47
C LEU A 93 17.45 -0.34 -11.01
N GLN A 94 16.18 -0.01 -10.81
CA GLN A 94 15.79 1.35 -10.42
C GLN A 94 16.36 1.71 -9.04
N ASN A 95 16.32 0.77 -8.10
CA ASN A 95 16.93 0.97 -6.78
C ASN A 95 18.45 0.96 -6.83
N GLY A 96 19.04 0.04 -7.61
CA GLY A 96 20.48 -0.09 -7.73
C GLY A 96 21.15 1.05 -8.52
N GLU A 97 20.55 1.51 -9.59
CA GLU A 97 21.09 2.58 -10.47
C GLU A 97 20.62 3.98 -10.04
N GLY A 98 19.61 4.08 -9.15
CA GLY A 98 19.11 5.34 -8.63
C GLY A 98 18.22 6.12 -9.59
N TYR A 99 17.32 5.46 -10.30
CA TYR A 99 16.31 6.12 -11.13
C TYR A 99 15.40 7.01 -10.27
N GLN A 100 15.19 8.28 -10.68
CA GLN A 100 14.43 9.29 -9.89
C GLN A 100 14.80 9.27 -8.39
N ARG A 101 16.06 9.15 -8.06
CA ARG A 101 16.58 8.73 -6.76
C ARG A 101 15.84 9.28 -5.55
N ILE A 102 15.56 10.59 -5.50
CA ILE A 102 14.89 11.21 -4.35
C ILE A 102 13.50 10.62 -4.12
N ALA A 103 12.74 10.43 -5.19
CA ALA A 103 11.39 9.88 -5.12
C ALA A 103 11.41 8.36 -4.86
N THR A 104 12.37 7.63 -5.46
CA THR A 104 12.53 6.18 -5.25
C THR A 104 12.93 5.88 -3.81
N ASP A 105 13.91 6.59 -3.26
CA ASP A 105 14.34 6.44 -1.86
C ASP A 105 13.19 6.80 -0.89
N ALA A 106 12.39 7.82 -1.20
CA ALA A 106 11.22 8.18 -0.41
C ALA A 106 10.11 7.12 -0.50
N PHE A 107 9.92 6.53 -1.67
CA PHE A 107 8.95 5.47 -1.90
C PHE A 107 9.34 4.20 -1.15
N GLU A 108 10.61 3.80 -1.22
CA GLU A 108 11.16 2.66 -0.47
C GLU A 108 10.97 2.83 1.04
N GLU A 109 11.22 4.04 1.57
CA GLU A 109 11.02 4.31 3.00
C GLU A 109 9.57 4.15 3.44
N VAL A 110 8.60 4.60 2.62
CA VAL A 110 7.18 4.43 2.94
C VAL A 110 6.79 2.96 2.93
N VAL A 111 7.22 2.23 1.90
CA VAL A 111 6.86 0.82 1.74
C VAL A 111 7.45 -0.02 2.87
N SER A 112 8.73 0.18 3.20
CA SER A 112 9.39 -0.54 4.27
C SER A 112 8.76 -0.27 5.64
N ASP A 113 8.40 0.98 5.91
CA ASP A 113 7.76 1.37 7.17
C ASP A 113 6.33 0.82 7.30
N LEU A 114 5.55 0.81 6.23
CA LEU A 114 4.21 0.21 6.20
C LEU A 114 4.28 -1.31 6.44
N TYR A 115 5.26 -1.96 5.85
CA TYR A 115 5.52 -3.39 6.02
C TYR A 115 5.90 -3.70 7.47
N ASP A 116 6.82 -2.92 8.06
CA ASP A 116 7.22 -3.04 9.46
C ASP A 116 6.04 -2.97 10.44
N GLY A 117 5.08 -2.10 10.18
CA GLY A 117 3.91 -1.90 11.04
C GLY A 117 3.08 -3.15 11.33
N PHE A 118 3.21 -4.21 10.55
CA PHE A 118 2.52 -5.49 10.76
C PHE A 118 3.46 -6.66 10.96
N LEU A 119 4.64 -6.64 10.36
CA LEU A 119 5.49 -7.82 10.23
C LEU A 119 6.76 -7.78 11.09
N SER A 120 7.06 -6.66 11.75
CA SER A 120 8.20 -6.58 12.66
C SER A 120 8.04 -7.51 13.87
N ALA A 121 9.16 -8.02 14.38
CA ALA A 121 9.17 -8.85 15.58
C ALA A 121 8.60 -8.13 16.81
N GLU A 122 8.67 -6.78 16.84
CA GLU A 122 8.14 -5.97 17.94
C GLU A 122 6.62 -5.84 17.90
N ASP A 123 6.07 -5.63 16.71
CA ASP A 123 4.63 -5.47 16.51
C ASP A 123 3.89 -6.80 16.60
N ARG A 124 4.56 -7.88 16.24
CA ARG A 124 4.03 -9.25 16.29
C ARG A 124 4.29 -9.98 17.61
N ARG A 125 4.39 -9.28 18.72
CA ARG A 125 4.58 -9.93 20.03
C ARG A 125 3.51 -10.99 20.29
N GLY A 126 3.97 -12.24 20.52
CA GLY A 126 3.08 -13.38 20.72
C GLY A 126 2.49 -13.98 19.43
N VAL A 127 2.95 -13.51 18.27
CA VAL A 127 2.69 -14.11 16.96
C VAL A 127 4.01 -14.64 16.40
N HIS A 128 3.96 -15.76 15.68
CA HIS A 128 5.15 -16.30 15.00
C HIS A 128 5.67 -15.27 13.95
N PRO A 129 6.95 -15.35 13.53
CA PRO A 129 7.43 -14.60 12.38
C PRO A 129 6.60 -14.92 11.12
N PRO A 130 6.53 -14.01 10.13
CA PRO A 130 5.85 -14.30 8.88
C PRO A 130 6.34 -15.60 8.24
N ASP A 131 5.43 -16.37 7.67
CA ASP A 131 5.76 -17.63 6.98
C ASP A 131 6.56 -17.36 5.70
N GLN A 132 6.25 -16.25 5.04
CA GLN A 132 6.87 -15.80 3.81
C GLN A 132 7.20 -14.29 3.92
N GLY A 133 8.25 -13.89 3.20
CA GLY A 133 8.66 -12.50 3.20
C GLY A 133 9.46 -12.14 4.44
N THR A 134 10.74 -11.94 4.26
CA THR A 134 11.65 -11.54 5.33
C THR A 134 12.13 -10.12 5.16
N LEU A 135 11.80 -9.51 4.03
CA LEU A 135 12.17 -8.15 3.67
C LEU A 135 10.95 -7.37 3.21
N ALA A 136 10.97 -6.07 3.44
CA ALA A 136 10.01 -5.17 2.84
C ALA A 136 10.05 -5.26 1.30
N PRO A 137 8.93 -5.06 0.61
CA PRO A 137 8.90 -5.09 -0.84
C PRO A 137 9.87 -4.11 -1.47
N LEU A 138 10.49 -4.48 -2.58
CA LEU A 138 11.17 -3.53 -3.45
C LEU A 138 10.15 -2.64 -4.16
N VAL A 139 10.53 -1.40 -4.43
CA VAL A 139 9.70 -0.46 -5.15
C VAL A 139 10.16 -0.30 -6.60
N LYS A 140 9.22 0.04 -7.48
CA LYS A 140 9.53 0.43 -8.85
C LYS A 140 8.53 1.44 -9.40
N TRP A 141 8.99 2.22 -10.37
CA TRP A 141 8.16 3.03 -11.22
C TRP A 141 7.84 2.23 -12.49
N GLY A 142 6.58 1.93 -12.69
CA GLY A 142 6.13 1.05 -13.77
C GLY A 142 5.35 1.77 -14.86
N ASN A 143 4.63 0.99 -15.68
CA ASN A 143 3.83 1.52 -16.77
C ASN A 143 2.68 2.39 -16.23
N PRO A 144 2.49 3.63 -16.74
CA PRO A 144 1.39 4.50 -16.33
C PRO A 144 0.01 3.89 -16.58
N ASP A 145 -0.14 3.05 -17.60
CA ASP A 145 -1.41 2.41 -17.95
C ASP A 145 -1.87 1.34 -16.95
N SER A 146 -0.95 0.85 -16.11
CA SER A 146 -1.25 -0.23 -15.16
C SER A 146 -1.75 0.28 -13.80
N GLY A 147 -1.52 1.57 -13.48
CA GLY A 147 -1.79 2.11 -12.15
C GLY A 147 -0.85 1.55 -11.06
N PRO A 148 -1.15 1.76 -9.77
CA PRO A 148 -0.52 1.05 -8.67
C PRO A 148 -0.86 -0.44 -8.72
N TYR A 149 0.10 -1.29 -8.38
CA TYR A 149 -0.12 -2.72 -8.14
C TYR A 149 1.03 -3.33 -7.35
N THR A 150 0.78 -4.49 -6.78
CA THR A 150 1.77 -5.24 -6.01
C THR A 150 1.88 -6.67 -6.51
N TRP A 151 3.12 -7.14 -6.71
CA TRP A 151 3.42 -8.56 -6.75
C TRP A 151 3.66 -9.02 -5.31
N PRO A 152 2.77 -9.81 -4.72
CA PRO A 152 2.92 -10.26 -3.34
C PRO A 152 4.06 -11.25 -3.20
N VAL A 153 4.58 -11.38 -2.00
CA VAL A 153 5.75 -12.21 -1.69
C VAL A 153 5.56 -13.69 -2.06
N ASN A 154 4.36 -14.23 -1.92
CA ASN A 154 4.07 -15.60 -2.33
C ASN A 154 4.24 -15.83 -3.85
N ALA A 155 3.89 -14.82 -4.67
CA ALA A 155 4.06 -14.88 -6.12
C ALA A 155 5.55 -14.74 -6.51
N THR A 156 6.25 -13.76 -5.97
CA THR A 156 7.69 -13.55 -6.24
C THR A 156 8.54 -14.72 -5.79
N PHE A 157 8.22 -15.31 -4.63
CA PHE A 157 8.92 -16.48 -4.10
C PHE A 157 8.68 -17.73 -4.95
N SER A 158 7.41 -18.02 -5.30
CA SER A 158 7.07 -19.24 -6.04
C SER A 158 7.66 -19.27 -7.46
N VAL A 159 7.77 -18.10 -8.12
CA VAL A 159 8.22 -18.00 -9.52
C VAL A 159 9.72 -17.72 -9.62
N LEU A 160 10.25 -16.83 -8.81
CA LEU A 160 11.62 -16.33 -8.91
C LEU A 160 12.49 -16.66 -7.69
N GLY A 161 11.92 -17.19 -6.61
CA GLY A 161 12.62 -17.44 -5.35
C GLY A 161 12.99 -16.18 -4.58
N LEU A 162 12.34 -15.04 -4.84
CA LEU A 162 12.60 -13.79 -4.15
C LEU A 162 11.87 -13.78 -2.79
N GLU A 163 12.51 -13.26 -1.76
CA GLU A 163 11.96 -13.22 -0.40
C GLU A 163 11.32 -11.86 -0.07
N CYS A 164 10.90 -11.12 -1.05
CA CYS A 164 10.13 -9.87 -0.89
C CYS A 164 9.13 -9.70 -2.02
N GLY A 165 8.09 -8.92 -1.79
CA GLY A 165 7.17 -8.44 -2.82
C GLY A 165 7.77 -7.32 -3.68
N ILE A 166 6.99 -6.83 -4.63
CA ILE A 166 7.35 -5.68 -5.48
C ILE A 166 6.15 -4.76 -5.55
N VAL A 167 6.31 -3.52 -5.08
CA VAL A 167 5.27 -2.49 -5.14
C VAL A 167 5.55 -1.54 -6.29
N ASN A 168 4.54 -1.32 -7.11
CA ASN A 168 4.60 -0.46 -8.27
C ASN A 168 3.79 0.81 -8.11
N LEU A 169 4.33 1.93 -8.56
CA LEU A 169 3.59 3.16 -8.86
C LEU A 169 3.92 3.66 -10.27
N PRO A 170 2.98 4.35 -10.95
CA PRO A 170 3.27 5.06 -12.18
C PRO A 170 4.39 6.11 -11.99
N PRO A 171 5.28 6.34 -12.98
CA PRO A 171 6.41 7.27 -12.85
C PRO A 171 6.01 8.72 -12.52
N SER A 172 4.83 9.15 -12.93
CA SER A 172 4.27 10.46 -12.60
C SER A 172 4.08 10.68 -11.10
N GLN A 173 3.83 9.59 -10.35
CA GLN A 173 3.64 9.63 -8.90
C GLN A 173 4.93 9.98 -8.14
N GLY A 174 6.09 9.86 -8.76
CA GLY A 174 7.35 10.39 -8.22
C GLY A 174 7.42 11.92 -8.19
N ARG A 175 6.51 12.59 -8.92
CA ARG A 175 6.48 14.06 -9.07
C ARG A 175 5.19 14.70 -8.58
N ALA A 176 4.11 13.95 -8.46
CA ALA A 176 2.76 14.41 -8.12
C ALA A 176 1.95 13.24 -7.53
N GLY A 177 0.67 13.44 -7.25
CA GLY A 177 -0.21 12.36 -6.79
C GLY A 177 -0.17 12.15 -5.28
N LEU A 178 -0.26 13.22 -4.51
CA LEU A 178 -0.23 13.15 -3.03
C LEU A 178 -1.16 12.07 -2.46
N LEU A 179 -2.38 11.92 -3.00
CA LEU A 179 -3.32 10.91 -2.53
C LEU A 179 -2.96 9.49 -2.98
N ALA A 180 -2.20 9.31 -4.07
CA ALA A 180 -1.69 8.01 -4.46
C ALA A 180 -0.67 7.46 -3.44
N TRP A 181 0.10 8.33 -2.78
CA TRP A 181 1.00 7.90 -1.70
C TRP A 181 0.23 7.40 -0.48
N ALA A 182 -0.98 7.91 -0.23
CA ALA A 182 -1.87 7.33 0.78
C ALA A 182 -2.39 5.93 0.37
N ALA A 183 -2.57 5.69 -0.94
CA ALA A 183 -2.95 4.38 -1.46
C ALA A 183 -1.83 3.32 -1.28
N LEU A 184 -0.57 3.71 -1.03
CA LEU A 184 0.49 2.77 -0.66
C LEU A 184 0.14 1.94 0.59
N GLY A 185 -0.66 2.48 1.49
CA GLY A 185 -1.20 1.73 2.61
C GLY A 185 -2.04 0.52 2.17
N HIS A 186 -2.79 0.66 1.08
CA HIS A 186 -3.54 -0.42 0.45
C HIS A 186 -2.59 -1.41 -0.25
N GLU A 187 -1.69 -0.93 -1.09
CA GLU A 187 -0.80 -1.77 -1.88
C GLU A 187 0.11 -2.66 -1.02
N VAL A 188 0.73 -2.07 0.00
CA VAL A 188 1.61 -2.81 0.92
C VAL A 188 0.78 -3.60 1.93
N GLY A 189 -0.22 -2.93 2.52
CA GLY A 189 -0.98 -3.45 3.65
C GLY A 189 -1.71 -4.75 3.31
N GLY A 190 -2.31 -4.83 2.14
CA GLY A 190 -3.14 -5.95 1.78
C GLY A 190 -2.46 -6.94 0.85
N HIS A 191 -1.99 -6.44 -0.28
CA HIS A 191 -1.50 -7.34 -1.31
C HIS A 191 -0.19 -8.05 -0.95
N ASP A 192 0.58 -7.53 -0.01
CA ASP A 192 1.80 -8.21 0.45
C ASP A 192 1.66 -8.76 1.88
N ILE A 193 1.29 -7.92 2.86
CA ILE A 193 1.18 -8.34 4.27
C ILE A 193 0.13 -9.44 4.47
N LEU A 194 -1.00 -9.37 3.77
CA LEU A 194 -2.07 -10.37 3.85
C LEU A 194 -1.58 -11.77 3.46
N HIS A 195 -0.61 -11.84 2.56
CA HIS A 195 -0.05 -13.09 2.03
C HIS A 195 1.25 -13.53 2.73
N ALA A 196 1.72 -12.77 3.71
CA ALA A 196 2.91 -13.13 4.50
C ALA A 196 2.65 -14.30 5.46
N ASP A 197 1.41 -14.50 5.89
CA ASP A 197 0.98 -15.59 6.75
C ASP A 197 0.06 -16.55 5.99
N THR A 198 0.44 -17.82 5.95
CA THR A 198 -0.30 -18.85 5.22
C THR A 198 -1.71 -19.04 5.79
N GLY A 199 -2.71 -18.93 4.93
CA GLY A 199 -4.11 -19.14 5.27
C GLY A 199 -4.84 -17.92 5.86
N LEU A 200 -4.17 -16.80 6.08
CA LEU A 200 -4.79 -15.59 6.64
C LEU A 200 -5.89 -15.03 5.72
N ALA A 201 -5.62 -14.93 4.43
CA ALA A 201 -6.59 -14.44 3.44
C ALA A 201 -7.84 -15.31 3.38
N GLU A 202 -7.68 -16.64 3.34
CA GLU A 202 -8.77 -17.61 3.31
C GLU A 202 -9.59 -17.59 4.60
N GLU A 203 -8.92 -17.46 5.75
CA GLU A 203 -9.58 -17.35 7.06
C GLU A 203 -10.44 -16.07 7.12
N LEU A 204 -9.90 -14.92 6.72
CA LEU A 204 -10.64 -13.66 6.70
C LEU A 204 -11.80 -13.69 5.70
N SER A 205 -11.61 -14.29 4.52
CA SER A 205 -12.67 -14.50 3.53
C SER A 205 -13.84 -15.29 4.13
N THR A 206 -13.55 -16.39 4.83
CA THR A 206 -14.54 -17.24 5.49
C THR A 206 -15.29 -16.47 6.58
N VAL A 207 -14.57 -15.73 7.41
CA VAL A 207 -15.17 -14.95 8.51
C VAL A 207 -16.09 -13.85 8.00
N VAL A 208 -15.67 -13.14 6.95
CA VAL A 208 -16.51 -12.12 6.30
C VAL A 208 -17.78 -12.75 5.72
N TYR A 209 -17.64 -13.88 5.02
CA TYR A 209 -18.79 -14.62 4.52
C TYR A 209 -19.78 -15.00 5.63
N ASP A 210 -19.30 -15.63 6.67
CA ASP A 210 -20.13 -16.10 7.80
C ASP A 210 -20.81 -14.96 8.55
N ARG A 211 -20.10 -13.84 8.74
CA ARG A 211 -20.64 -12.65 9.42
C ARG A 211 -21.84 -12.08 8.67
N LEU A 212 -21.72 -11.94 7.35
CA LEU A 212 -22.79 -11.42 6.51
C LEU A 212 -23.95 -12.39 6.36
N GLN A 213 -23.68 -13.70 6.27
CA GLN A 213 -24.71 -14.75 6.25
C GLN A 213 -25.57 -14.71 7.53
N LYS A 214 -24.95 -14.61 8.71
CA LYS A 214 -25.66 -14.54 9.99
C LYS A 214 -26.57 -13.31 10.10
N GLN A 215 -26.30 -12.26 9.33
CA GLN A 215 -27.13 -11.04 9.29
C GLN A 215 -28.16 -11.03 8.14
N GLY A 216 -28.33 -12.17 7.46
CA GLY A 216 -29.29 -12.29 6.33
C GLY A 216 -28.84 -11.59 5.06
N LEU A 217 -27.57 -11.20 4.95
CA LEU A 217 -27.01 -10.52 3.77
C LEU A 217 -26.31 -11.51 2.81
N SER A 218 -26.91 -12.66 2.55
CA SER A 218 -26.33 -13.78 1.82
C SER A 218 -25.78 -13.41 0.44
N ALA A 219 -26.48 -12.55 -0.29
CA ALA A 219 -26.02 -12.07 -1.60
C ALA A 219 -24.72 -11.27 -1.51
N LEU A 220 -24.56 -10.46 -0.44
CA LEU A 220 -23.38 -9.67 -0.18
C LEU A 220 -22.23 -10.47 0.44
N ALA A 221 -22.52 -11.57 1.11
CA ALA A 221 -21.51 -12.46 1.68
C ALA A 221 -20.52 -12.95 0.62
N ASN A 222 -21.03 -13.50 -0.50
CA ASN A 222 -20.20 -13.92 -1.62
C ASN A 222 -19.47 -12.74 -2.31
N TYR A 223 -20.13 -11.59 -2.40
CA TYR A 223 -19.52 -10.40 -3.03
C TYR A 223 -18.26 -9.94 -2.31
N TRP A 224 -18.34 -9.79 -0.98
CA TRP A 224 -17.23 -9.34 -0.16
C TRP A 224 -16.15 -10.43 0.02
N ALA A 225 -16.54 -11.67 0.29
CA ALA A 225 -15.60 -12.76 0.53
C ALA A 225 -14.67 -13.02 -0.67
N ARG A 226 -15.19 -12.94 -1.90
CA ARG A 226 -14.38 -13.11 -3.12
C ARG A 226 -13.43 -11.94 -3.41
N ARG A 227 -13.57 -10.84 -2.69
CA ARG A 227 -12.78 -9.62 -2.83
C ARG A 227 -11.98 -9.33 -1.57
N ILE A 228 -11.64 -10.40 -0.85
CA ILE A 228 -10.97 -10.26 0.44
C ILE A 228 -9.62 -9.57 0.32
N ASP A 229 -8.88 -9.83 -0.75
CA ASP A 229 -7.58 -9.18 -1.00
C ASP A 229 -7.74 -7.66 -1.02
N GLU A 230 -8.62 -7.15 -1.85
CA GLU A 230 -8.91 -5.72 -1.95
C GLU A 230 -9.48 -5.13 -0.67
N THR A 231 -10.37 -5.91 -0.04
CA THR A 231 -11.11 -5.45 1.15
C THR A 231 -10.20 -5.41 2.37
N ALA A 232 -9.37 -6.44 2.58
CA ALA A 232 -8.40 -6.47 3.66
C ALA A 232 -7.27 -5.45 3.43
N SER A 233 -6.89 -5.20 2.17
CA SER A 233 -5.93 -4.16 1.78
C SER A 233 -6.36 -2.78 2.26
N ASP A 234 -7.61 -2.41 2.02
CA ASP A 234 -8.16 -1.14 2.50
C ASP A 234 -8.12 -1.05 4.05
N VAL A 235 -8.49 -2.13 4.73
CA VAL A 235 -8.49 -2.19 6.20
C VAL A 235 -7.08 -2.06 6.77
N LEU A 236 -6.13 -2.84 6.23
CA LEU A 236 -4.72 -2.84 6.67
C LEU A 236 -4.07 -1.48 6.40
N GLY A 237 -4.33 -0.88 5.24
CA GLY A 237 -3.85 0.46 4.92
C GLY A 237 -4.32 1.52 5.91
N ILE A 238 -5.59 1.47 6.32
CA ILE A 238 -6.15 2.41 7.29
C ILE A 238 -5.63 2.13 8.71
N LEU A 239 -5.48 0.88 9.11
CA LEU A 239 -4.87 0.53 10.38
C LEU A 239 -3.45 1.08 10.51
N ASN A 240 -2.71 1.13 9.40
CA ASN A 240 -1.31 1.52 9.36
C ASN A 240 -1.11 3.04 9.16
N MET A 241 -1.96 3.71 8.36
CA MET A 241 -1.79 5.12 7.99
C MET A 241 -2.91 6.02 8.54
N GLY A 242 -3.87 5.46 9.25
CA GLY A 242 -4.97 6.20 9.87
C GLY A 242 -5.98 6.76 8.87
N PRO A 243 -6.71 7.83 9.26
CA PRO A 243 -7.79 8.40 8.45
C PRO A 243 -7.30 8.99 7.12
N ALA A 244 -6.00 9.30 7.01
CA ALA A 244 -5.42 9.81 5.77
C ALA A 244 -5.51 8.78 4.63
N ALA A 245 -5.32 7.47 4.92
CA ALA A 245 -5.58 6.42 3.95
C ALA A 245 -7.06 6.38 3.53
N GLY A 246 -7.99 6.48 4.49
CA GLY A 246 -9.43 6.42 4.20
C GLY A 246 -9.92 7.53 3.28
N ILE A 247 -9.57 8.79 3.57
CA ILE A 247 -9.94 9.92 2.69
C ILE A 247 -9.09 9.93 1.40
N GLY A 248 -7.87 9.42 1.48
CA GLY A 248 -6.96 9.27 0.35
C GLY A 248 -7.54 8.37 -0.74
N ILE A 249 -8.08 7.22 -0.39
CA ILE A 249 -8.74 6.28 -1.31
C ILE A 249 -9.89 6.96 -2.06
N ILE A 250 -10.76 7.69 -1.35
CA ILE A 250 -11.88 8.41 -1.97
C ILE A 250 -11.40 9.44 -2.98
N GLY A 251 -10.45 10.29 -2.58
CA GLY A 251 -9.91 11.31 -3.47
C GLY A 251 -9.13 10.73 -4.63
N TYR A 252 -8.44 9.63 -4.44
CA TYR A 252 -7.70 8.92 -5.47
C TYR A 252 -8.65 8.35 -6.54
N PHE A 253 -9.72 7.63 -6.15
CA PHE A 253 -10.70 7.10 -7.11
C PHE A 253 -11.42 8.20 -7.89
N ARG A 254 -11.81 9.29 -7.24
CA ARG A 254 -12.38 10.46 -7.94
C ARG A 254 -11.39 11.08 -8.94
N GLY A 255 -10.10 11.11 -8.58
CA GLY A 255 -9.05 11.58 -9.47
C GLY A 255 -8.87 10.70 -10.69
N LEU A 256 -8.86 9.37 -10.50
CA LEU A 256 -8.80 8.41 -11.60
C LEU A 256 -10.04 8.51 -12.51
N ASP A 257 -11.24 8.54 -11.93
CA ASP A 257 -12.48 8.71 -12.71
C ASP A 257 -12.42 9.99 -13.57
N THR A 258 -11.95 11.11 -13.00
CA THR A 258 -11.73 12.36 -13.75
C THR A 258 -10.70 12.20 -14.86
N ALA A 259 -9.58 11.52 -14.60
CA ALA A 259 -8.50 11.33 -15.57
C ALA A 259 -8.98 10.57 -16.81
N PHE A 260 -9.87 9.60 -16.62
CA PHE A 260 -10.44 8.77 -17.67
C PHE A 260 -11.77 9.32 -18.25
N GLY A 261 -12.07 10.59 -18.03
CA GLY A 261 -13.21 11.30 -18.64
C GLY A 261 -14.53 11.13 -17.88
N GLY A 262 -14.52 10.61 -16.67
CA GLY A 262 -15.68 10.55 -15.79
C GLY A 262 -15.99 11.89 -15.10
N ALA A 263 -17.02 11.88 -14.25
CA ALA A 263 -17.51 13.08 -13.54
C ALA A 263 -16.78 13.33 -12.20
N GLY A 264 -15.69 12.62 -11.90
CA GLY A 264 -14.96 12.72 -10.65
C GLY A 264 -15.75 12.12 -9.46
N ARG A 265 -16.38 10.96 -9.66
CA ARG A 265 -17.25 10.31 -8.68
C ARG A 265 -16.81 8.89 -8.38
N LEU A 266 -17.22 8.41 -7.23
CA LEU A 266 -17.06 7.01 -6.85
C LEU A 266 -18.04 6.14 -7.66
N ARG A 267 -17.56 5.00 -8.18
CA ARG A 267 -18.40 4.02 -8.89
C ARG A 267 -19.43 3.42 -7.94
N ASN A 268 -20.70 3.42 -8.34
CA ASN A 268 -21.82 2.81 -7.59
C ASN A 268 -22.04 1.34 -7.98
N ALA A 269 -21.42 0.89 -9.05
CA ALA A 269 -21.52 -0.49 -9.50
C ALA A 269 -20.15 -1.17 -9.51
N GLY A 270 -20.10 -2.41 -9.02
CA GLY A 270 -18.97 -3.31 -9.12
C GLY A 270 -19.39 -4.60 -9.81
N GLY A 271 -18.77 -4.93 -10.94
CA GLY A 271 -19.11 -6.11 -11.76
C GLY A 271 -18.90 -7.43 -10.99
N ALA A 272 -19.57 -8.50 -11.42
CA ALA A 272 -19.42 -9.80 -10.76
C ALA A 272 -18.00 -10.38 -10.90
N SER A 273 -17.35 -10.13 -12.04
CA SER A 273 -15.99 -10.58 -12.35
C SER A 273 -14.89 -9.56 -11.99
N ASP A 274 -15.27 -8.34 -11.59
CA ASP A 274 -14.31 -7.33 -11.16
C ASP A 274 -13.73 -7.76 -9.80
N PRO A 275 -12.40 -7.90 -9.64
CA PRO A 275 -11.78 -8.21 -8.36
C PRO A 275 -11.98 -7.09 -7.34
N HIS A 276 -12.15 -5.84 -7.81
CA HIS A 276 -12.32 -4.69 -6.93
C HIS A 276 -13.79 -4.50 -6.53
N PRO A 277 -14.08 -4.24 -5.25
CA PRO A 277 -15.40 -3.79 -4.86
C PRO A 277 -15.75 -2.43 -5.51
N ALA A 278 -17.04 -2.12 -5.64
CA ALA A 278 -17.48 -0.79 -6.07
C ALA A 278 -16.91 0.29 -5.12
N ASP A 279 -16.44 1.42 -5.69
CA ASP A 279 -15.74 2.44 -4.92
C ASP A 279 -16.61 3.00 -3.78
N ILE A 280 -17.92 3.10 -4.01
CA ILE A 280 -18.88 3.57 -3.00
C ILE A 280 -18.87 2.71 -1.73
N VAL A 281 -18.80 1.38 -1.86
CA VAL A 281 -18.76 0.51 -0.68
C VAL A 281 -17.37 0.42 -0.07
N ARG A 282 -16.29 0.63 -0.84
CA ARG A 282 -14.93 0.83 -0.30
C ARG A 282 -14.87 2.11 0.54
N GLY A 283 -15.53 3.18 0.11
CA GLY A 283 -15.66 4.39 0.91
C GLY A 283 -16.42 4.18 2.22
N TYR A 284 -17.54 3.43 2.23
CA TYR A 284 -18.23 3.05 3.46
C TYR A 284 -17.39 2.15 4.36
N LEU A 285 -16.63 1.22 3.77
CA LEU A 285 -15.66 0.40 4.51
C LEU A 285 -14.62 1.29 5.19
N ALA A 286 -14.03 2.22 4.44
CA ALA A 286 -13.04 3.15 4.97
C ALA A 286 -13.55 3.96 6.16
N GLY A 287 -14.76 4.53 6.05
CA GLY A 287 -15.41 5.24 7.17
C GLY A 287 -15.63 4.33 8.38
N SER A 288 -16.06 3.09 8.15
CA SER A 288 -16.33 2.11 9.21
C SER A 288 -15.05 1.65 9.91
N VAL A 289 -13.94 1.50 9.19
CA VAL A 289 -12.62 1.20 9.76
C VAL A 289 -12.11 2.38 10.57
N VAL A 290 -12.15 3.60 10.01
CA VAL A 290 -11.70 4.82 10.70
C VAL A 290 -12.46 5.05 11.99
N LYS A 291 -13.78 4.80 12.02
CA LYS A 291 -14.60 4.87 13.23
C LYS A 291 -14.11 3.98 14.37
N ARG A 292 -13.45 2.84 14.03
CA ARG A 292 -12.95 1.86 14.99
C ARG A 292 -11.49 2.07 15.40
N LEU A 293 -10.81 3.09 14.85
CA LEU A 293 -9.44 3.42 15.24
C LEU A 293 -9.39 3.95 16.68
N ARG A 294 -8.24 3.74 17.33
CA ARG A 294 -8.07 4.03 18.78
C ARG A 294 -7.56 5.44 19.03
N PHE A 295 -8.20 6.46 18.44
CA PHE A 295 -7.83 7.85 18.70
C PHE A 295 -9.06 8.75 18.83
N SER A 296 -8.90 9.90 19.48
CA SER A 296 -10.01 10.76 19.88
C SER A 296 -10.80 11.42 18.74
N GLN A 297 -10.20 11.52 17.54
CA GLN A 297 -10.83 12.10 16.37
C GLN A 297 -11.37 11.05 15.38
N ALA A 298 -11.46 9.78 15.79
CA ALA A 298 -11.95 8.69 14.94
C ALA A 298 -13.36 8.95 14.39
N GLU A 299 -14.31 9.29 15.27
CA GLU A 299 -15.70 9.57 14.85
C GLU A 299 -15.83 10.81 13.95
N PRO A 300 -15.23 11.98 14.28
CA PRO A 300 -15.21 13.12 13.36
C PRO A 300 -14.61 12.82 11.98
N TRP A 301 -13.54 12.03 11.89
CA TRP A 301 -12.98 11.63 10.62
C TRP A 301 -13.88 10.66 9.85
N ALA A 302 -14.45 9.67 10.54
CA ALA A 302 -15.38 8.73 9.95
C ALA A 302 -16.60 9.44 9.35
N GLN A 303 -17.16 10.41 10.08
CA GLN A 303 -18.30 11.20 9.59
C GLN A 303 -17.96 11.98 8.33
N VAL A 304 -16.78 12.64 8.28
CA VAL A 304 -16.30 13.33 7.07
C VAL A 304 -16.17 12.37 5.89
N ILE A 305 -15.66 11.17 6.12
CA ILE A 305 -15.54 10.15 5.07
C ILE A 305 -16.92 9.71 4.58
N PHE A 306 -17.87 9.43 5.49
CA PHE A 306 -19.24 9.06 5.11
C PHE A 306 -19.94 10.19 4.33
N ASP A 307 -19.79 11.44 4.76
CA ASP A 307 -20.37 12.61 4.09
C ASP A 307 -19.80 12.75 2.65
N GLU A 308 -18.51 12.46 2.46
CA GLU A 308 -17.91 12.48 1.13
C GLU A 308 -18.44 11.33 0.24
N VAL A 309 -18.58 10.13 0.79
CA VAL A 309 -19.14 8.98 0.06
C VAL A 309 -20.59 9.25 -0.35
N ASP A 310 -21.39 9.82 0.53
CA ASP A 310 -22.81 10.10 0.31
C ASP A 310 -23.05 11.11 -0.83
N LYS A 311 -22.09 12.00 -1.11
CA LYS A 311 -22.18 12.92 -2.26
C LYS A 311 -22.24 12.19 -3.61
N ASP A 312 -21.64 11.01 -3.70
CA ASP A 312 -21.54 10.22 -4.92
C ASP A 312 -22.54 9.06 -4.96
N LEU A 313 -23.27 8.83 -3.85
CA LEU A 313 -24.23 7.74 -3.76
C LEU A 313 -25.39 7.95 -4.74
N ASN A 314 -25.57 7.00 -5.66
CA ASN A 314 -26.72 6.93 -6.54
C ASN A 314 -27.48 5.61 -6.32
N PRO A 315 -28.60 5.63 -5.55
CA PRO A 315 -29.35 4.40 -5.25
C PRO A 315 -29.87 3.67 -6.49
N ALA A 316 -30.11 4.38 -7.59
CA ALA A 316 -30.57 3.78 -8.83
C ALA A 316 -29.50 2.96 -9.54
N GLU A 317 -28.23 3.31 -9.35
CA GLU A 317 -27.07 2.65 -9.94
C GLU A 317 -26.41 1.65 -8.98
N LEU A 318 -26.79 1.64 -7.69
CA LEU A 318 -26.11 0.85 -6.67
C LEU A 318 -26.31 -0.65 -6.91
N ARG A 319 -25.22 -1.27 -7.42
CA ARG A 319 -25.19 -2.67 -7.81
C ARG A 319 -23.87 -3.33 -7.41
N LEU A 320 -23.97 -4.42 -6.66
CA LEU A 320 -22.82 -5.20 -6.20
C LEU A 320 -22.87 -6.61 -6.79
N GLY A 321 -21.99 -6.90 -7.72
CA GLY A 321 -22.08 -8.08 -8.57
C GLY A 321 -23.32 -8.01 -9.45
N THR A 322 -24.19 -9.01 -9.31
CA THR A 322 -25.47 -9.09 -10.04
C THR A 322 -26.65 -8.51 -9.25
N GLN A 323 -26.44 -8.08 -8.00
CA GLN A 323 -27.49 -7.68 -7.07
C GLN A 323 -27.64 -6.16 -7.02
N ARG A 324 -28.90 -5.69 -7.10
CA ARG A 324 -29.23 -4.34 -6.62
C ARG A 324 -29.32 -4.36 -5.09
N VAL A 325 -28.72 -3.40 -4.46
CA VAL A 325 -28.71 -3.26 -2.99
C VAL A 325 -29.19 -1.89 -2.59
N THR A 326 -29.75 -1.79 -1.40
CA THR A 326 -30.11 -0.48 -0.85
C THR A 326 -28.90 0.21 -0.23
N PRO A 327 -28.90 1.54 -0.09
CA PRO A 327 -27.87 2.27 0.65
C PRO A 327 -27.63 1.72 2.07
N GLU A 328 -28.69 1.34 2.76
CA GLU A 328 -28.62 0.78 4.12
C GLU A 328 -27.92 -0.58 4.11
N GLN A 329 -28.21 -1.46 3.12
CA GLN A 329 -27.53 -2.74 2.97
C GLN A 329 -26.04 -2.55 2.64
N ALA A 330 -25.71 -1.59 1.77
CA ALA A 330 -24.34 -1.28 1.43
C ALA A 330 -23.55 -0.83 2.66
N ARG A 331 -24.06 0.14 3.41
CA ARG A 331 -23.44 0.65 4.64
C ARG A 331 -23.32 -0.43 5.71
N LEU A 332 -24.39 -1.18 5.96
CA LEU A 332 -24.39 -2.26 6.96
C LEU A 332 -23.39 -3.34 6.60
N SER A 333 -23.33 -3.75 5.33
CA SER A 333 -22.36 -4.78 4.90
C SER A 333 -20.91 -4.30 5.09
N ALA A 334 -20.59 -3.07 4.72
CA ALA A 334 -19.27 -2.49 4.89
C ALA A 334 -18.87 -2.40 6.37
N ASP A 335 -19.81 -2.02 7.25
CA ASP A 335 -19.58 -1.96 8.70
C ASP A 335 -19.31 -3.33 9.32
N LEU A 336 -20.07 -4.36 8.91
CA LEU A 336 -19.86 -5.75 9.34
C LEU A 336 -18.53 -6.32 8.83
N VAL A 337 -18.14 -5.97 7.62
CA VAL A 337 -16.88 -6.39 7.03
C VAL A 337 -15.69 -5.73 7.73
N ALA A 338 -15.77 -4.43 8.01
CA ALA A 338 -14.77 -3.72 8.81
C ALA A 338 -14.57 -4.37 10.18
N ASP A 339 -15.68 -4.66 10.89
CA ASP A 339 -15.64 -5.34 12.17
C ASP A 339 -15.02 -6.72 12.08
N ALA A 340 -15.44 -7.52 11.09
CA ALA A 340 -14.96 -8.88 10.89
C ALA A 340 -13.45 -8.92 10.68
N ILE A 341 -12.92 -8.11 9.75
CA ILE A 341 -11.48 -8.09 9.41
C ILE A 341 -10.64 -7.53 10.55
N MET A 342 -11.08 -6.45 11.19
CA MET A 342 -10.31 -5.80 12.25
C MET A 342 -10.22 -6.61 13.53
N THR A 343 -11.31 -7.30 13.91
CA THR A 343 -11.46 -7.86 15.27
C THR A 343 -11.40 -9.37 15.34
N HIS A 344 -11.46 -10.06 14.19
CA HIS A 344 -11.32 -11.50 14.16
C HIS A 344 -9.97 -11.92 14.73
N ARG A 345 -10.02 -12.91 15.64
CA ARG A 345 -8.83 -13.52 16.23
C ARG A 345 -8.38 -14.66 15.35
N ALA A 346 -7.49 -14.36 14.41
CA ALA A 346 -7.11 -15.28 13.36
C ALA A 346 -6.21 -16.42 13.88
N THR A 347 -6.49 -17.63 13.46
CA THR A 347 -5.66 -18.81 13.74
C THR A 347 -4.27 -18.64 13.14
N ALA A 348 -4.21 -18.10 11.92
CA ALA A 348 -2.96 -17.76 11.24
C ALA A 348 -2.10 -16.73 12.01
N LEU A 349 -2.68 -15.99 12.96
CA LEU A 349 -2.00 -15.02 13.81
C LEU A 349 -2.00 -15.44 15.29
N GLU A 350 -2.01 -16.74 15.58
CA GLU A 350 -2.00 -17.30 16.95
C GLU A 350 -3.11 -16.73 17.85
N GLY A 351 -4.28 -16.44 17.27
CA GLY A 351 -5.44 -15.91 17.96
C GLY A 351 -5.37 -14.40 18.21
N GLN A 352 -4.48 -13.68 17.57
CA GLN A 352 -4.48 -12.23 17.59
C GLN A 352 -5.30 -11.66 16.43
N SER A 353 -5.77 -10.42 16.58
CA SER A 353 -6.49 -9.71 15.52
C SER A 353 -5.59 -8.66 14.84
N LEU A 354 -5.90 -8.29 13.60
CA LEU A 354 -5.18 -7.27 12.89
C LEU A 354 -5.16 -5.94 13.66
N ALA A 355 -6.30 -5.52 14.22
CA ALA A 355 -6.40 -4.29 15.00
C ALA A 355 -5.69 -4.36 16.37
N TRP A 356 -5.27 -5.55 16.82
CA TRP A 356 -4.40 -5.71 17.97
C TRP A 356 -2.93 -5.51 17.59
N ILE A 357 -2.52 -6.08 16.48
CA ILE A 357 -1.15 -5.96 15.94
C ILE A 357 -0.89 -4.50 15.56
N GLN A 358 -1.73 -3.90 14.71
CA GLN A 358 -1.61 -2.52 14.27
C GLN A 358 -2.91 -1.75 14.48
N ASN A 359 -2.78 -0.50 14.95
CA ASN A 359 -3.90 0.43 15.08
C ASN A 359 -3.39 1.86 15.14
N TRP A 360 -4.15 2.79 14.58
CA TRP A 360 -3.88 4.21 14.71
C TRP A 360 -4.35 4.76 16.04
N ARG A 361 -3.48 5.50 16.73
CA ARG A 361 -3.71 5.99 18.11
C ARG A 361 -3.51 7.49 18.23
N ASN A 362 -3.81 8.05 19.40
CA ASN A 362 -3.64 9.49 19.68
C ASN A 362 -2.20 9.99 19.50
N HIS A 363 -1.19 9.18 19.79
CA HIS A 363 0.20 9.60 19.60
C HIS A 363 0.57 9.67 18.10
N ASP A 364 0.03 8.78 17.27
CA ASP A 364 0.22 8.83 15.82
C ASP A 364 -0.39 10.13 15.26
N GLU A 365 -1.61 10.45 15.68
CA GLU A 365 -2.28 11.70 15.30
C GLU A 365 -1.51 12.94 15.78
N GLN A 366 -0.94 12.91 16.97
CA GLN A 366 -0.11 14.01 17.47
C GLN A 366 1.14 14.23 16.59
N ARG A 367 1.80 13.16 16.14
CA ARG A 367 2.94 13.21 15.21
C ARG A 367 2.51 13.81 13.87
N VAL A 368 1.39 13.33 13.33
CA VAL A 368 0.82 13.89 12.09
C VAL A 368 0.56 15.38 12.20
N GLN A 369 -0.06 15.86 13.29
CA GLN A 369 -0.33 17.28 13.48
C GLN A 369 0.95 18.13 13.62
N GLN A 370 2.01 17.59 14.20
CA GLN A 370 3.33 18.25 14.26
C GLN A 370 3.95 18.38 12.86
N LEU A 371 3.96 17.29 12.10
CA LEU A 371 4.52 17.23 10.75
C LEU A 371 3.70 18.08 9.76
N ARG A 372 2.36 18.04 9.85
CA ARG A 372 1.47 18.88 9.04
C ARG A 372 1.85 20.36 9.08
N ARG A 373 2.06 20.89 10.29
CA ARG A 373 2.47 22.30 10.46
C ARG A 373 3.79 22.60 9.75
N ARG A 374 4.76 21.69 9.82
CA ARG A 374 6.05 21.86 9.15
C ARG A 374 5.94 21.80 7.64
N LEU A 375 5.20 20.82 7.13
CA LEU A 375 4.95 20.67 5.70
C LEU A 375 4.22 21.91 5.14
N ALA A 376 3.27 22.46 5.87
CA ALA A 376 2.56 23.68 5.48
C ALA A 376 3.45 24.93 5.48
N THR A 377 4.30 25.12 6.51
CA THR A 377 5.10 26.33 6.66
C THR A 377 6.44 26.32 5.91
N GLY A 378 6.86 25.16 5.39
CA GLY A 378 8.11 25.04 4.63
C GLY A 378 9.35 24.70 5.45
N VAL A 379 9.18 24.38 6.70
CA VAL A 379 10.26 23.84 7.54
C VAL A 379 10.34 22.33 7.29
N GLY A 380 11.05 21.94 6.22
CA GLY A 380 11.01 20.57 5.69
C GLY A 380 12.06 19.61 6.26
N ASN A 381 12.94 20.04 7.18
CA ASN A 381 13.96 19.14 7.70
C ASN A 381 13.50 18.48 9.00
N LEU A 382 13.62 17.15 9.07
CA LEU A 382 13.51 16.40 10.32
C LEU A 382 14.74 16.71 11.18
N THR A 383 14.52 17.30 12.33
CA THR A 383 15.56 17.39 13.37
C THR A 383 15.67 16.04 14.09
N GLU A 384 16.80 15.76 14.72
CA GLU A 384 17.02 14.51 15.45
C GLU A 384 15.97 14.27 16.54
N GLU A 385 15.59 15.34 17.28
CA GLU A 385 14.53 15.30 18.30
C GLU A 385 13.15 14.95 17.75
N LEU A 386 12.87 15.32 16.49
CA LEU A 386 11.58 15.03 15.84
C LEU A 386 11.55 13.67 15.17
N SER A 387 12.70 13.10 14.81
CA SER A 387 12.76 11.80 14.18
C SER A 387 12.42 10.66 15.15
N THR A 388 12.53 10.89 16.45
CA THR A 388 12.20 9.88 17.45
C THR A 388 10.70 9.58 17.47
N GLY A 389 10.32 8.35 17.13
CA GLY A 389 8.94 7.87 17.08
C GLY A 389 8.11 8.43 15.92
N ILE A 390 8.77 8.91 14.85
CA ILE A 390 8.13 9.27 13.59
C ILE A 390 8.42 8.16 12.57
N TYR A 391 7.37 7.72 11.89
CA TYR A 391 7.40 6.75 10.80
C TYR A 391 7.04 7.43 9.48
N ALA A 392 7.39 6.81 8.36
CA ALA A 392 7.07 7.34 7.04
C ALA A 392 5.55 7.45 6.82
N ALA A 393 4.77 6.51 7.37
CA ALA A 393 3.31 6.61 7.39
C ALA A 393 2.79 7.90 8.02
N HIS A 394 3.44 8.41 9.10
CA HIS A 394 3.08 9.71 9.69
C HIS A 394 3.38 10.87 8.75
N VAL A 395 4.49 10.80 7.99
CA VAL A 395 4.88 11.86 7.05
C VAL A 395 3.90 11.92 5.88
N VAL A 396 3.52 10.75 5.31
CA VAL A 396 2.50 10.69 4.25
C VAL A 396 1.15 11.18 4.76
N ALA A 397 0.69 10.69 5.91
CA ALA A 397 -0.56 11.13 6.52
C ALA A 397 -0.57 12.65 6.77
N ALA A 398 0.56 13.21 7.26
CA ALA A 398 0.71 14.64 7.47
C ALA A 398 0.68 15.43 6.16
N GLY A 399 1.29 14.91 5.10
CA GLY A 399 1.22 15.47 3.76
C GLY A 399 -0.21 15.54 3.25
N VAL A 400 -0.95 14.42 3.35
CA VAL A 400 -2.37 14.36 2.98
C VAL A 400 -3.19 15.38 3.76
N VAL A 401 -3.10 15.37 5.09
CA VAL A 401 -3.87 16.31 5.95
C VAL A 401 -3.49 17.77 5.68
N ALA A 402 -2.21 18.07 5.40
CA ALA A 402 -1.78 19.40 5.01
C ALA A 402 -2.36 19.80 3.65
N GLY A 403 -2.33 18.90 2.66
CA GLY A 403 -2.86 19.13 1.32
C GLY A 403 -4.37 19.35 1.29
N LEU A 404 -5.11 18.72 2.21
CA LEU A 404 -6.56 18.85 2.36
C LEU A 404 -6.98 20.18 3.01
N THR A 405 -6.07 20.89 3.69
CA THR A 405 -6.36 22.16 4.36
C THR A 405 -6.66 23.25 3.33
N GLU A 406 -7.64 24.10 3.60
CA GLU A 406 -8.05 25.20 2.71
C GLU A 406 -6.87 26.02 2.22
N GLN A 407 -6.84 26.33 0.92
CA GLN A 407 -5.79 27.11 0.24
C GLN A 407 -4.38 26.51 0.27
N ALA A 408 -4.23 25.23 0.64
CA ALA A 408 -2.94 24.56 0.61
C ALA A 408 -2.40 24.43 -0.83
N ASP A 409 -1.10 24.69 -1.01
CA ASP A 409 -0.37 24.38 -2.23
C ASP A 409 0.04 22.91 -2.23
N VAL A 410 -0.77 22.05 -2.84
CA VAL A 410 -0.61 20.60 -2.84
C VAL A 410 0.77 20.18 -3.36
N ARG A 411 1.24 20.85 -4.43
CA ARG A 411 2.52 20.55 -5.04
C ARG A 411 3.70 20.81 -4.11
N LYS A 412 3.71 21.98 -3.45
CA LYS A 412 4.76 22.30 -2.49
C LYS A 412 4.76 21.37 -1.29
N ILE A 413 3.57 20.96 -0.82
CA ILE A 413 3.44 19.99 0.26
C ILE A 413 4.00 18.65 -0.17
N PHE A 414 3.65 18.18 -1.36
CA PHE A 414 4.19 16.96 -1.94
C PHE A 414 5.71 16.98 -2.01
N ASP A 415 6.31 18.01 -2.60
CA ASP A 415 7.76 18.15 -2.71
C ASP A 415 8.47 18.15 -1.35
N ARG A 416 7.84 18.71 -0.32
CA ARG A 416 8.38 18.72 1.05
C ARG A 416 8.25 17.36 1.72
N MET A 417 7.12 16.69 1.50
CA MET A 417 6.88 15.33 1.99
C MET A 417 7.93 14.37 1.43
N VAL A 418 8.13 14.34 0.11
CA VAL A 418 9.12 13.48 -0.55
C VAL A 418 10.53 13.75 -0.02
N ARG A 419 10.93 15.03 0.14
CA ARG A 419 12.24 15.34 0.72
C ARG A 419 12.39 14.90 2.17
N MET A 420 11.33 14.96 2.96
CA MET A 420 11.35 14.50 4.35
C MET A 420 11.49 12.98 4.43
N LEU A 421 10.75 12.25 3.60
CA LEU A 421 10.85 10.79 3.46
C LEU A 421 12.26 10.37 3.00
N LYS A 422 12.83 11.08 2.02
CA LYS A 422 14.22 10.84 1.58
C LYS A 422 15.23 11.00 2.72
N GLN A 423 15.02 11.97 3.60
CA GLN A 423 15.89 12.14 4.79
C GLN A 423 15.74 10.99 5.80
N MET A 424 14.54 10.38 5.89
CA MET A 424 14.34 9.18 6.70
C MET A 424 15.07 8.00 6.09
N HIS A 425 14.92 7.80 4.79
CA HIS A 425 15.60 6.75 4.05
C HIS A 425 17.12 6.83 4.20
N ASP A 426 17.72 8.03 4.14
CA ASP A 426 19.17 8.21 4.32
C ASP A 426 19.67 7.76 5.70
N ARG A 427 18.78 7.65 6.68
CA ARG A 427 19.06 7.14 8.01
C ARG A 427 18.73 5.66 8.19
N ASN A 428 18.14 5.04 7.15
CA ASN A 428 17.74 3.65 7.13
C ASN A 428 18.52 2.85 6.04
N PRO A 429 19.81 2.60 6.24
CA PRO A 429 20.66 2.02 5.20
C PRO A 429 20.34 0.56 4.85
N ALA A 430 19.47 -0.08 5.61
CA ALA A 430 19.06 -1.47 5.38
C ALA A 430 17.72 -1.59 4.63
N TRP A 431 17.02 -0.49 4.40
CA TRP A 431 15.73 -0.43 3.70
C TRP A 431 14.64 -1.29 4.33
N GLY A 432 14.45 -1.15 5.61
CA GLY A 432 13.35 -1.81 6.28
C GLY A 432 13.72 -2.61 7.50
N PRO A 433 12.73 -3.21 8.12
CA PRO A 433 12.89 -3.96 9.35
C PRO A 433 13.60 -5.27 9.11
N LEU A 434 14.22 -5.78 10.15
CA LEU A 434 14.71 -7.13 10.18
C LEU A 434 13.69 -8.04 10.84
N PHE A 435 13.31 -9.10 10.13
CA PHE A 435 12.46 -10.15 10.66
C PHE A 435 13.30 -11.25 11.28
N VAL A 436 12.75 -11.85 12.31
CA VAL A 436 13.24 -13.10 12.84
C VAL A 436 12.59 -14.23 12.02
N ARG A 437 13.36 -14.87 11.17
CA ARG A 437 12.90 -15.95 10.28
C ARG A 437 12.40 -17.17 11.03
N HIS A 438 13.08 -17.49 12.12
CA HIS A 438 12.74 -18.62 12.99
C HIS A 438 12.75 -18.17 14.44
N ARG A 439 11.90 -18.75 15.27
CA ARG A 439 11.98 -18.52 16.72
C ARG A 439 13.38 -18.88 17.21
N GLY A 440 14.13 -17.88 17.65
CA GLY A 440 15.53 -18.02 18.05
C GLY A 440 16.56 -17.46 17.10
N ASP A 441 16.20 -17.17 15.86
CA ASP A 441 17.08 -16.44 14.92
C ASP A 441 16.96 -14.95 15.20
N VAL A 442 17.83 -14.47 16.06
CA VAL A 442 18.00 -13.02 16.23
C VAL A 442 18.82 -12.55 15.03
N VAL A 443 18.27 -11.75 14.17
CA VAL A 443 19.05 -11.03 13.17
C VAL A 443 19.81 -9.94 13.91
N PRO A 444 21.11 -10.12 14.16
CA PRO A 444 21.87 -9.17 14.93
C PRO A 444 22.04 -7.88 14.12
N HIS A 445 22.07 -6.75 14.78
CA HIS A 445 22.55 -5.47 14.26
C HIS A 445 21.58 -4.54 13.56
N PHE A 446 20.29 -4.80 13.62
CA PHE A 446 19.37 -3.79 13.15
C PHE A 446 18.92 -2.93 14.32
N ILE A 447 19.44 -1.75 14.37
CA ILE A 447 18.90 -0.71 15.23
C ILE A 447 18.05 0.17 14.32
N TYR A 448 16.75 -0.04 14.38
CA TYR A 448 15.84 0.90 13.76
C TYR A 448 16.10 2.26 14.44
N PRO A 449 16.32 3.32 13.68
CA PRO A 449 16.61 4.62 14.26
C PRO A 449 15.41 5.21 15.01
N PHE A 450 14.27 4.54 14.97
CA PHE A 450 13.03 4.96 15.61
C PHE A 450 12.58 3.92 16.63
N PRO A 451 12.09 4.35 17.80
CA PRO A 451 11.48 3.43 18.75
C PRO A 451 10.25 2.78 18.12
N ALA A 452 9.98 1.55 18.52
CA ALA A 452 8.80 0.82 18.10
C ALA A 452 7.53 1.66 18.26
N ARG A 453 6.62 1.54 17.28
CA ARG A 453 5.35 2.30 17.25
C ARG A 453 4.50 2.14 18.49
N ARG A 454 4.77 1.13 19.35
CA ARG A 454 3.80 0.61 20.31
C ARG A 454 4.35 0.33 21.68
N THR A 455 5.30 1.07 22.11
CA THR A 455 5.66 1.11 23.55
C THR A 455 4.67 1.93 24.35
#